data_86b48a2105e0bfc9f4a8fbc20b151d77
#
_entry.id   86b48a2105e0bfc9f4a8fbc20b151d77
#
_cell.length_a   1.000
_cell.length_b   1.000
_cell.length_c   1.000
_cell.angle_alpha   90.00
_cell.angle_beta   90.00
_cell.angle_gamma   90.00
#
_symmetry.space_group_name_H-M   'P 1'
#
loop_
_entity.id
_entity.type
_entity.pdbx_description
1 polymer ?
#
loop_
_entity_poly.entity_id
_entity_poly.type
_entity_poly.pdbx_seq_one_letter_code
_entity_poly.pdbx_strand_id
1 'polypeptide(L)'
;MRDDRLKIGVVGLGWVGTHRHIPVLRDSADFELVGVADRNPDRVAAFSANHASVKTDSASSLADLNWIADVDAVAIATAPFAHHDLVCEALERGLSVITEKPFAMTLAEGQAMADAAAKSSATLAVVHNFQFARSMAKLERDLSNGALGKIRAVRAVQFGNPERRLPTWIDRLPLGLFYDESPHLLYLLARIAGPIELAKAVVVDSRDGAATPSQVDAWFRSPAGYPVSLSCSFEATVSEWYLIVHGEHGLGIVDIFRDIYVHLPNDGRHSTAQVVRTSALATWQHWSQHFTSGALHVTGKLKYGNDEVLSRFAAGVRGDAQALRPIDAASALGTLTLQHQIIDHAERLSL
;
A
#
# COMPACT_ATOMS: atom_id res chain seq x y z
N MET A 1 -21.52 -26.79 -12.98
CA MET A 1 -21.31 -25.31 -12.94
C MET A 1 -19.90 -25.09 -13.44
N ARG A 2 -19.66 -24.22 -14.42
CA ARG A 2 -18.31 -23.81 -14.77
C ARG A 2 -17.75 -23.09 -13.55
N ASP A 3 -16.52 -23.42 -13.17
CA ASP A 3 -15.80 -22.66 -12.13
C ASP A 3 -15.52 -21.25 -12.72
N ASP A 4 -16.17 -20.24 -12.15
CA ASP A 4 -16.13 -18.85 -12.64
C ASP A 4 -15.00 -18.05 -11.99
N ARG A 5 -14.10 -18.75 -11.28
CA ARG A 5 -12.93 -18.16 -10.66
C ARG A 5 -11.87 -17.81 -11.71
N LEU A 6 -11.25 -16.64 -11.53
CA LEU A 6 -10.09 -16.24 -12.33
C LEU A 6 -8.87 -17.10 -11.96
N LYS A 7 -8.23 -17.68 -12.95
CA LYS A 7 -6.99 -18.43 -12.77
C LYS A 7 -5.82 -17.45 -12.64
N ILE A 8 -5.09 -17.53 -11.55
CA ILE A 8 -4.01 -16.61 -11.26
C ILE A 8 -2.70 -17.33 -10.92
N GLY A 9 -1.60 -16.76 -11.38
CA GLY A 9 -0.26 -17.13 -10.97
C GLY A 9 0.39 -16.08 -10.08
N VAL A 10 1.33 -16.47 -9.20
CA VAL A 10 2.11 -15.55 -8.37
C VAL A 10 3.57 -15.60 -8.75
N VAL A 11 4.17 -14.45 -9.08
CA VAL A 11 5.58 -14.29 -9.40
C VAL A 11 6.26 -13.53 -8.29
N GLY A 12 7.20 -14.20 -7.60
CA GLY A 12 7.89 -13.71 -6.41
C GLY A 12 7.43 -14.43 -5.14
N LEU A 13 8.27 -15.33 -4.63
CA LEU A 13 8.09 -16.07 -3.38
C LEU A 13 8.89 -15.43 -2.23
N GLY A 14 9.00 -14.10 -2.25
CA GLY A 14 9.47 -13.31 -1.13
C GLY A 14 8.46 -13.30 0.02
N TRP A 15 8.76 -12.52 1.07
CA TRP A 15 7.88 -12.46 2.25
C TRP A 15 6.45 -12.01 1.87
N VAL A 16 6.30 -11.01 1.01
CA VAL A 16 4.99 -10.49 0.60
C VAL A 16 4.21 -11.54 -0.20
N GLY A 17 4.84 -12.18 -1.20
CA GLY A 17 4.21 -13.23 -1.98
C GLY A 17 3.70 -14.37 -1.12
N THR A 18 4.55 -14.89 -0.22
CA THR A 18 4.22 -16.06 0.61
C THR A 18 3.29 -15.76 1.79
N HIS A 19 3.38 -14.57 2.40
CA HIS A 19 2.63 -14.25 3.62
C HIS A 19 1.44 -13.29 3.40
N ARG A 20 1.34 -12.66 2.21
CA ARG A 20 0.25 -11.73 1.90
C ARG A 20 -0.58 -12.20 0.70
N HIS A 21 0.04 -12.37 -0.49
CA HIS A 21 -0.71 -12.72 -1.70
C HIS A 21 -1.29 -14.13 -1.65
N ILE A 22 -0.44 -15.14 -1.48
CA ILE A 22 -0.85 -16.54 -1.58
C ILE A 22 -1.95 -16.90 -0.56
N PRO A 23 -1.86 -16.53 0.74
CA PRO A 23 -2.92 -16.82 1.69
C PRO A 23 -4.26 -16.17 1.31
N VAL A 24 -4.23 -14.90 0.87
CA VAL A 24 -5.46 -14.18 0.50
C VAL A 24 -6.08 -14.76 -0.78
N LEU A 25 -5.27 -15.12 -1.78
CA LEU A 25 -5.73 -15.76 -3.02
C LEU A 25 -6.36 -17.12 -2.75
N ARG A 26 -5.78 -17.92 -1.88
CA ARG A 26 -6.32 -19.25 -1.50
C ARG A 26 -7.63 -19.17 -0.73
N ASP A 27 -7.80 -18.12 0.09
CA ASP A 27 -9.04 -17.87 0.83
C ASP A 27 -10.13 -17.21 -0.03
N SER A 28 -9.78 -16.68 -1.20
CA SER A 28 -10.69 -15.93 -2.06
C SER A 28 -11.62 -16.86 -2.83
N ALA A 29 -12.88 -16.45 -2.96
CA ALA A 29 -13.84 -17.09 -3.85
C ALA A 29 -13.67 -16.66 -5.33
N ASP A 30 -12.92 -15.57 -5.58
CA ASP A 30 -12.73 -15.01 -6.91
C ASP A 30 -11.60 -15.66 -7.71
N PHE A 31 -10.64 -16.33 -7.03
CA PHE A 31 -9.44 -16.82 -7.67
C PHE A 31 -9.18 -18.32 -7.47
N GLU A 32 -8.52 -18.90 -8.47
CA GLU A 32 -7.87 -20.20 -8.40
C GLU A 32 -6.36 -20.01 -8.58
N LEU A 33 -5.56 -20.33 -7.56
CA LEU A 33 -4.10 -20.29 -7.65
C LEU A 33 -3.58 -21.47 -8.45
N VAL A 34 -3.14 -21.22 -9.68
CA VAL A 34 -2.66 -22.24 -10.63
C VAL A 34 -1.17 -22.52 -10.47
N GLY A 35 -0.36 -21.46 -10.35
CA GLY A 35 1.09 -21.58 -10.32
C GLY A 35 1.78 -20.49 -9.54
N VAL A 36 3.02 -20.77 -9.16
CA VAL A 36 3.92 -19.81 -8.52
C VAL A 36 5.30 -19.88 -9.13
N ALA A 37 6.03 -18.75 -9.13
CA ALA A 37 7.40 -18.71 -9.61
C ALA A 37 8.29 -17.79 -8.76
N ASP A 38 9.56 -18.12 -8.68
CA ASP A 38 10.61 -17.23 -8.17
C ASP A 38 11.92 -17.55 -8.93
N ARG A 39 12.78 -16.54 -9.14
CA ARG A 39 14.10 -16.74 -9.72
C ARG A 39 15.04 -17.55 -8.81
N ASN A 40 14.75 -17.63 -7.51
CA ASN A 40 15.51 -18.41 -6.55
C ASN A 40 14.92 -19.82 -6.42
N PRO A 41 15.62 -20.88 -6.89
CA PRO A 41 15.12 -22.25 -6.85
C PRO A 41 14.90 -22.78 -5.43
N ASP A 42 15.63 -22.28 -4.42
CA ASP A 42 15.46 -22.73 -3.04
C ASP A 42 14.09 -22.29 -2.49
N ARG A 43 13.63 -21.08 -2.85
CA ARG A 43 12.29 -20.60 -2.48
C ARG A 43 11.19 -21.43 -3.14
N VAL A 44 11.39 -21.78 -4.42
CA VAL A 44 10.47 -22.64 -5.17
C VAL A 44 10.39 -24.02 -4.54
N ALA A 45 11.54 -24.64 -4.21
CA ALA A 45 11.60 -25.94 -3.55
C ALA A 45 10.92 -25.91 -2.17
N ALA A 46 11.19 -24.87 -1.35
CA ALA A 46 10.57 -24.72 -0.05
C ALA A 46 9.03 -24.55 -0.13
N PHE A 47 8.53 -23.85 -1.15
CA PHE A 47 7.10 -23.73 -1.39
C PHE A 47 6.49 -25.03 -1.84
N SER A 48 7.09 -25.70 -2.83
CA SER A 48 6.60 -26.95 -3.43
C SER A 48 6.47 -28.07 -2.40
N ALA A 49 7.37 -28.15 -1.43
CA ALA A 49 7.34 -29.16 -0.36
C ALA A 49 6.04 -29.16 0.44
N ASN A 50 5.34 -28.03 0.51
CA ASN A 50 4.11 -27.86 1.30
C ASN A 50 2.85 -27.64 0.44
N HIS A 51 3.00 -27.57 -0.91
CA HIS A 51 1.93 -27.16 -1.82
C HIS A 51 1.94 -27.98 -3.13
N ALA A 52 1.88 -29.30 -3.04
CA ALA A 52 2.02 -30.22 -4.18
C ALA A 52 0.99 -30.03 -5.31
N SER A 53 -0.16 -29.40 -5.03
CA SER A 53 -1.21 -29.16 -6.03
C SER A 53 -1.01 -27.88 -6.86
N VAL A 54 -0.06 -27.03 -6.50
CA VAL A 54 0.24 -25.76 -7.20
C VAL A 54 1.45 -25.98 -8.10
N LYS A 55 1.37 -25.59 -9.36
CA LYS A 55 2.51 -25.65 -10.30
C LYS A 55 3.61 -24.70 -9.84
N THR A 56 4.86 -25.10 -9.98
CA THR A 56 6.01 -24.31 -9.49
C THR A 56 7.11 -24.25 -10.54
N ASP A 57 7.63 -23.07 -10.82
CA ASP A 57 8.74 -22.85 -11.75
C ASP A 57 9.83 -21.97 -11.15
N SER A 58 11.07 -22.22 -11.54
CA SER A 58 12.19 -21.33 -11.23
C SER A 58 12.61 -20.60 -12.50
N ALA A 59 12.18 -19.32 -12.61
CA ALA A 59 12.42 -18.50 -13.79
C ALA A 59 12.46 -17.01 -13.46
N SER A 60 13.03 -16.21 -14.37
CA SER A 60 13.09 -14.74 -14.29
C SER A 60 12.18 -14.05 -15.28
N SER A 61 11.67 -14.75 -16.30
CA SER A 61 10.74 -14.27 -17.33
C SER A 61 9.46 -15.09 -17.28
N LEU A 62 8.33 -14.48 -17.63
CA LEU A 62 7.05 -15.18 -17.73
C LEU A 62 7.03 -16.18 -18.88
N ALA A 63 7.83 -15.95 -19.93
CA ALA A 63 7.97 -16.85 -21.06
C ALA A 63 8.41 -18.27 -20.67
N ASP A 64 9.19 -18.39 -19.61
CA ASP A 64 9.78 -19.63 -19.17
C ASP A 64 8.88 -20.43 -18.18
N LEU A 65 7.68 -19.92 -17.88
CA LEU A 65 6.76 -20.53 -16.93
C LEU A 65 5.87 -21.56 -17.62
N ASN A 66 5.90 -22.79 -17.16
CA ASN A 66 5.12 -23.90 -17.74
C ASN A 66 3.59 -23.76 -17.58
N TRP A 67 3.14 -22.89 -16.67
CA TRP A 67 1.73 -22.65 -16.36
C TRP A 67 1.19 -21.31 -16.90
N ILE A 68 2.03 -20.49 -17.55
CA ILE A 68 1.63 -19.13 -17.95
C ILE A 68 0.44 -19.12 -18.94
N ALA A 69 0.31 -20.14 -19.77
CA ALA A 69 -0.81 -20.27 -20.71
C ALA A 69 -2.13 -20.71 -20.04
N ASP A 70 -2.08 -21.13 -18.79
CA ASP A 70 -3.24 -21.65 -18.07
C ASP A 70 -3.89 -20.59 -17.15
N VAL A 71 -3.38 -19.35 -17.14
CA VAL A 71 -3.86 -18.30 -16.23
C VAL A 71 -4.48 -17.12 -16.98
N ASP A 72 -5.42 -16.45 -16.32
CA ASP A 72 -6.07 -15.21 -16.77
C ASP A 72 -5.32 -13.98 -16.25
N ALA A 73 -4.59 -14.14 -15.15
CA ALA A 73 -3.91 -13.04 -14.46
C ALA A 73 -2.63 -13.49 -13.76
N VAL A 74 -1.77 -12.52 -13.46
CA VAL A 74 -0.56 -12.71 -12.63
C VAL A 74 -0.49 -11.67 -11.51
N ALA A 75 -0.09 -12.12 -10.32
CA ALA A 75 0.27 -11.27 -9.20
C ALA A 75 1.80 -11.16 -9.12
N ILE A 76 2.35 -9.96 -9.32
CA ILE A 76 3.79 -9.69 -9.30
C ILE A 76 4.15 -9.18 -7.90
N ALA A 77 4.84 -10.03 -7.13
CA ALA A 77 5.26 -9.79 -5.74
C ALA A 77 6.79 -9.85 -5.59
N THR A 78 7.51 -9.39 -6.62
CA THR A 78 8.97 -9.33 -6.68
C THR A 78 9.51 -8.06 -6.01
N ALA A 79 10.83 -7.87 -6.01
CA ALA A 79 11.42 -6.57 -5.73
C ALA A 79 11.10 -5.58 -6.87
N PRO A 80 10.99 -4.27 -6.57
CA PRO A 80 10.49 -3.27 -7.52
C PRO A 80 11.28 -3.15 -8.82
N PHE A 81 12.55 -3.54 -8.82
CA PHE A 81 13.42 -3.54 -9.99
C PHE A 81 12.96 -4.45 -11.14
N ALA A 82 12.06 -5.39 -10.90
CA ALA A 82 11.54 -6.31 -11.90
C ALA A 82 10.07 -5.99 -12.28
N HIS A 83 9.43 -5.00 -11.65
CA HIS A 83 8.01 -4.72 -11.89
C HIS A 83 7.75 -4.33 -13.34
N HIS A 84 8.51 -3.35 -13.87
CA HIS A 84 8.34 -2.85 -15.23
C HIS A 84 8.36 -3.99 -16.26
N ASP A 85 9.43 -4.79 -16.27
CA ASP A 85 9.62 -5.82 -17.29
C ASP A 85 8.55 -6.90 -17.21
N LEU A 86 8.27 -7.41 -15.99
CA LEU A 86 7.26 -8.45 -15.79
C LEU A 86 5.84 -7.96 -16.05
N VAL A 87 5.51 -6.72 -15.69
CA VAL A 87 4.18 -6.13 -15.97
C VAL A 87 3.98 -5.95 -17.46
N CYS A 88 4.96 -5.37 -18.18
CA CYS A 88 4.88 -5.18 -19.62
C CYS A 88 4.79 -6.54 -20.34
N GLU A 89 5.62 -7.52 -19.97
CA GLU A 89 5.57 -8.87 -20.54
C GLU A 89 4.20 -9.54 -20.34
N ALA A 90 3.58 -9.39 -19.16
CA ALA A 90 2.26 -9.95 -18.89
C ALA A 90 1.16 -9.29 -19.74
N LEU A 91 1.16 -7.95 -19.81
CA LEU A 91 0.19 -7.18 -20.59
C LEU A 91 0.29 -7.45 -22.09
N GLU A 92 1.51 -7.62 -22.63
CA GLU A 92 1.76 -8.02 -24.03
C GLU A 92 1.19 -9.40 -24.34
N ARG A 93 1.10 -10.29 -23.36
CA ARG A 93 0.48 -11.61 -23.45
C ARG A 93 -1.04 -11.58 -23.25
N GLY A 94 -1.61 -10.41 -22.98
CA GLY A 94 -3.04 -10.25 -22.70
C GLY A 94 -3.45 -10.70 -21.30
N LEU A 95 -2.48 -10.93 -20.38
CA LEU A 95 -2.75 -11.31 -19.00
C LEU A 95 -3.04 -10.08 -18.15
N SER A 96 -4.06 -10.14 -17.32
CA SER A 96 -4.31 -9.12 -16.32
C SER A 96 -3.27 -9.17 -15.20
N VAL A 97 -2.87 -8.01 -14.67
CA VAL A 97 -1.75 -7.88 -13.73
C VAL A 97 -2.17 -7.16 -12.47
N ILE A 98 -1.81 -7.71 -11.32
CA ILE A 98 -1.74 -6.98 -10.08
C ILE A 98 -0.29 -6.98 -9.59
N THR A 99 0.30 -5.78 -9.41
CA THR A 99 1.70 -5.64 -8.99
C THR A 99 1.82 -5.02 -7.61
N GLU A 100 2.89 -5.38 -6.90
CA GLU A 100 3.24 -4.74 -5.64
C GLU A 100 3.70 -3.28 -5.84
N LYS A 101 3.64 -2.56 -4.73
CA LYS A 101 4.26 -1.23 -4.60
C LYS A 101 5.77 -1.41 -4.22
N PRO A 102 6.64 -0.43 -4.50
CA PRO A 102 6.44 0.75 -5.36
C PRO A 102 6.11 0.34 -6.80
N PHE A 103 5.31 1.14 -7.49
CA PHE A 103 4.78 0.79 -8.82
C PHE A 103 5.90 0.52 -9.82
N ALA A 104 6.88 1.42 -9.93
CA ALA A 104 8.04 1.32 -10.79
C ALA A 104 9.25 2.01 -10.15
N MET A 105 10.44 1.89 -10.74
CA MET A 105 11.66 2.55 -10.26
C MET A 105 11.83 3.96 -10.80
N THR A 106 11.20 4.27 -11.93
CA THR A 106 11.25 5.59 -12.57
C THR A 106 9.88 6.00 -13.08
N LEU A 107 9.67 7.31 -13.29
CA LEU A 107 8.45 7.82 -13.91
C LEU A 107 8.29 7.29 -15.34
N ALA A 108 9.38 7.13 -16.08
CA ALA A 108 9.36 6.59 -17.44
C ALA A 108 8.86 5.13 -17.46
N GLU A 109 9.35 4.28 -16.55
CA GLU A 109 8.86 2.91 -16.39
C GLU A 109 7.37 2.90 -16.00
N GLY A 110 6.97 3.70 -15.02
CA GLY A 110 5.57 3.80 -14.60
C GLY A 110 4.65 4.23 -15.75
N GLN A 111 5.07 5.20 -16.56
CA GLN A 111 4.33 5.64 -17.75
C GLN A 111 4.26 4.53 -18.80
N ALA A 112 5.36 3.83 -19.06
CA ALA A 112 5.38 2.71 -20.00
C ALA A 112 4.42 1.58 -19.60
N MET A 113 4.37 1.24 -18.30
CA MET A 113 3.42 0.26 -17.75
C MET A 113 1.96 0.72 -17.92
N ALA A 114 1.67 2.01 -17.65
CA ALA A 114 0.35 2.58 -17.84
C ALA A 114 -0.07 2.60 -19.31
N ASP A 115 0.85 2.95 -20.22
CA ASP A 115 0.63 2.95 -21.68
C ASP A 115 0.42 1.53 -22.21
N ALA A 116 1.15 0.54 -21.71
CA ALA A 116 0.97 -0.86 -22.04
C ALA A 116 -0.41 -1.35 -21.61
N ALA A 117 -0.86 -1.00 -20.39
CA ALA A 117 -2.20 -1.33 -19.91
C ALA A 117 -3.30 -0.67 -20.78
N ALA A 118 -3.12 0.60 -21.18
CA ALA A 118 -4.09 1.30 -22.02
C ALA A 118 -4.20 0.71 -23.44
N LYS A 119 -3.13 0.10 -23.95
CA LYS A 119 -3.10 -0.58 -25.26
C LYS A 119 -3.58 -2.02 -25.21
N SER A 120 -3.55 -2.63 -24.04
CA SER A 120 -4.00 -4.01 -23.79
C SER A 120 -5.50 -4.03 -23.50
N SER A 121 -6.15 -5.17 -23.75
CA SER A 121 -7.48 -5.48 -23.20
C SER A 121 -7.42 -5.96 -21.74
N ALA A 122 -6.21 -6.16 -21.20
CA ALA A 122 -5.97 -6.66 -19.86
C ALA A 122 -5.97 -5.54 -18.83
N THR A 123 -6.23 -5.90 -17.58
CA THR A 123 -6.31 -4.99 -16.43
C THR A 123 -4.96 -4.89 -15.73
N LEU A 124 -4.51 -3.67 -15.41
CA LEU A 124 -3.37 -3.42 -14.51
C LEU A 124 -3.84 -2.77 -13.21
N ALA A 125 -3.49 -3.37 -12.09
CA ALA A 125 -3.73 -2.86 -10.75
C ALA A 125 -2.46 -2.86 -9.90
N VAL A 126 -2.43 -2.02 -8.86
CA VAL A 126 -1.34 -1.94 -7.88
C VAL A 126 -1.87 -2.21 -6.47
N VAL A 127 -1.03 -2.82 -5.61
CA VAL A 127 -1.40 -3.14 -4.23
C VAL A 127 -1.31 -1.89 -3.34
N HIS A 128 -2.32 -1.04 -3.41
CA HIS A 128 -2.55 0.08 -2.50
C HIS A 128 -3.52 -0.34 -1.39
N ASN A 129 -3.10 -1.25 -0.54
CA ASN A 129 -3.97 -2.01 0.35
C ASN A 129 -4.51 -1.25 1.56
N PHE A 130 -3.69 -0.41 2.25
CA PHE A 130 -4.12 0.24 3.49
C PHE A 130 -5.33 1.16 3.33
N GLN A 131 -5.60 1.68 2.13
CA GLN A 131 -6.82 2.47 1.88
C GLN A 131 -8.11 1.66 2.07
N PHE A 132 -8.04 0.34 2.13
CA PHE A 132 -9.17 -0.56 2.38
C PHE A 132 -9.10 -1.23 3.76
N ALA A 133 -8.19 -0.80 4.62
CA ALA A 133 -8.14 -1.25 6.00
C ALA A 133 -9.43 -0.89 6.74
N ARG A 134 -9.78 -1.66 7.78
CA ARG A 134 -11.02 -1.46 8.55
C ARG A 134 -11.06 -0.09 9.24
N SER A 135 -9.91 0.40 9.70
CA SER A 135 -9.74 1.72 10.27
C SER A 135 -9.99 2.84 9.25
N MET A 136 -9.52 2.67 8.02
CA MET A 136 -9.78 3.60 6.93
C MET A 136 -11.27 3.64 6.55
N ALA A 137 -11.93 2.49 6.46
CA ALA A 137 -13.37 2.44 6.19
C ALA A 137 -14.20 3.18 7.27
N LYS A 138 -13.74 3.16 8.54
CA LYS A 138 -14.39 3.94 9.62
C LYS A 138 -14.14 5.44 9.46
N LEU A 139 -12.92 5.85 9.13
CA LEU A 139 -12.60 7.25 8.82
C LEU A 139 -13.44 7.76 7.65
N GLU A 140 -13.50 7.02 6.54
CA GLU A 140 -14.30 7.40 5.36
C GLU A 140 -15.78 7.51 5.66
N ARG A 141 -16.33 6.65 6.50
CA ARG A 141 -17.72 6.75 6.98
C ARG A 141 -17.93 8.04 7.77
N ASP A 142 -17.02 8.41 8.69
CA ASP A 142 -17.12 9.62 9.49
C ASP A 142 -16.94 10.90 8.65
N LEU A 143 -16.15 10.83 7.58
CA LEU A 143 -16.06 11.89 6.57
C LEU A 143 -17.37 12.02 5.78
N SER A 144 -17.92 10.91 5.31
CA SER A 144 -19.11 10.90 4.44
C SER A 144 -20.40 11.32 5.19
N ASN A 145 -20.51 11.00 6.48
CA ASN A 145 -21.65 11.38 7.31
C ASN A 145 -21.49 12.76 7.98
N GLY A 146 -20.36 13.45 7.72
CA GLY A 146 -20.10 14.79 8.25
C GLY A 146 -19.68 14.85 9.72
N ALA A 147 -19.35 13.73 10.36
CA ALA A 147 -18.96 13.69 11.77
C ALA A 147 -17.71 14.51 12.07
N LEU A 148 -16.78 14.61 11.13
CA LEU A 148 -15.60 15.47 11.23
C LEU A 148 -15.84 16.92 10.76
N GLY A 149 -16.95 17.21 10.08
CA GLY A 149 -17.16 18.51 9.42
C GLY A 149 -16.24 18.71 8.22
N LYS A 150 -16.01 19.96 7.81
CA LYS A 150 -15.07 20.28 6.74
C LYS A 150 -13.65 19.98 7.18
N ILE A 151 -12.86 19.36 6.30
CA ILE A 151 -11.45 19.07 6.55
C ILE A 151 -10.67 20.39 6.63
N ARG A 152 -9.80 20.51 7.61
CA ARG A 152 -8.91 21.64 7.87
C ARG A 152 -7.44 21.33 7.65
N ALA A 153 -7.04 20.08 7.85
CA ALA A 153 -5.70 19.56 7.54
C ALA A 153 -5.70 18.04 7.48
N VAL A 154 -4.76 17.47 6.73
CA VAL A 154 -4.48 16.02 6.73
C VAL A 154 -2.99 15.80 6.95
N ARG A 155 -2.62 14.86 7.82
CA ARG A 155 -1.23 14.54 8.13
C ARG A 155 -1.00 13.04 8.11
N ALA A 156 0.06 12.61 7.44
CA ALA A 156 0.58 11.26 7.56
C ALA A 156 1.92 11.32 8.30
N VAL A 157 2.08 10.43 9.29
CA VAL A 157 3.28 10.36 10.12
C VAL A 157 3.76 8.93 10.17
N GLN A 158 5.05 8.75 9.94
CA GLN A 158 5.73 7.47 10.02
C GLN A 158 6.92 7.56 10.96
N PHE A 159 7.01 6.62 11.89
CA PHE A 159 8.20 6.31 12.65
C PHE A 159 8.68 4.91 12.24
N GLY A 160 9.94 4.78 11.91
CA GLY A 160 10.57 3.52 11.51
C GLY A 160 11.76 3.19 12.40
N ASN A 161 11.71 2.03 13.07
CA ASN A 161 12.85 1.52 13.82
C ASN A 161 13.83 0.84 12.84
N PRO A 162 15.09 1.27 12.74
CA PRO A 162 16.08 0.69 11.84
C PRO A 162 16.46 -0.76 12.19
N GLU A 163 16.25 -1.20 13.44
CA GLU A 163 16.56 -2.56 13.88
C GLU A 163 15.55 -3.61 13.41
N ARG A 164 14.42 -3.19 12.83
CA ARG A 164 13.43 -4.12 12.30
C ARG A 164 13.96 -4.86 11.07
N ARG A 165 13.38 -6.03 10.78
CA ARG A 165 13.73 -6.79 9.59
C ARG A 165 13.41 -5.99 8.32
N LEU A 166 14.42 -5.72 7.52
CA LEU A 166 14.33 -5.00 6.25
C LEU A 166 14.68 -5.93 5.08
N PRO A 167 14.14 -5.67 3.88
CA PRO A 167 14.61 -6.33 2.66
C PRO A 167 16.07 -5.97 2.36
N THR A 168 16.85 -6.92 1.90
CA THR A 168 18.30 -6.76 1.63
C THR A 168 18.63 -5.83 0.45
N TRP A 169 17.63 -5.44 -0.32
CA TRP A 169 17.77 -4.58 -1.49
C TRP A 169 17.42 -3.10 -1.22
N ILE A 170 17.04 -2.74 0.01
CA ILE A 170 16.59 -1.38 0.38
C ILE A 170 17.64 -0.32 0.01
N ASP A 171 18.90 -0.56 0.28
CA ASP A 171 19.98 0.41 0.03
C ASP A 171 20.21 0.71 -1.47
N ARG A 172 19.59 -0.06 -2.35
CA ARG A 172 19.61 0.17 -3.79
C ARG A 172 18.51 1.10 -4.27
N LEU A 173 17.56 1.46 -3.40
CA LEU A 173 16.44 2.36 -3.71
C LEU A 173 16.85 3.83 -3.51
N PRO A 174 16.30 4.75 -4.30
CA PRO A 174 16.43 6.18 -4.04
C PRO A 174 15.89 6.53 -2.65
N LEU A 175 16.70 7.11 -1.77
CA LEU A 175 16.38 7.37 -0.36
C LEU A 175 15.93 6.09 0.41
N GLY A 176 16.43 4.92 0.04
CA GLY A 176 16.24 3.67 0.77
C GLY A 176 14.79 3.35 1.15
N LEU A 177 14.53 3.22 2.46
CA LEU A 177 13.20 2.90 2.98
C LEU A 177 12.11 3.91 2.62
N PHE A 178 12.46 5.17 2.42
CA PHE A 178 11.47 6.16 1.97
C PHE A 178 10.83 5.73 0.66
N TYR A 179 11.62 5.23 -0.30
CA TYR A 179 11.08 4.76 -1.58
C TYR A 179 10.14 3.57 -1.43
N ASP A 180 10.48 2.62 -0.58
CA ASP A 180 9.63 1.44 -0.36
C ASP A 180 8.32 1.77 0.37
N GLU A 181 8.35 2.64 1.37
CA GLU A 181 7.25 2.82 2.32
C GLU A 181 6.35 4.02 2.05
N SER A 182 6.92 5.12 1.52
CA SER A 182 6.16 6.35 1.27
C SER A 182 4.95 6.20 0.34
N PRO A 183 4.92 5.27 -0.65
CA PRO A 183 3.73 5.06 -1.46
C PRO A 183 2.47 4.83 -0.63
N HIS A 184 2.59 4.08 0.49
CA HIS A 184 1.46 3.81 1.38
C HIS A 184 0.85 5.10 1.98
N LEU A 185 1.68 6.02 2.39
CA LEU A 185 1.23 7.28 2.98
C LEU A 185 0.76 8.27 1.91
N LEU A 186 1.43 8.30 0.76
CA LEU A 186 1.09 9.20 -0.35
C LEU A 186 -0.29 8.88 -0.94
N TYR A 187 -0.60 7.59 -1.22
CA TYR A 187 -1.93 7.27 -1.71
C TYR A 187 -3.03 7.48 -0.66
N LEU A 188 -2.74 7.31 0.65
CA LEU A 188 -3.70 7.62 1.71
C LEU A 188 -3.97 9.13 1.81
N LEU A 189 -2.93 9.97 1.70
CA LEU A 189 -3.09 11.43 1.65
C LEU A 189 -3.93 11.84 0.44
N ALA A 190 -3.60 11.33 -0.76
CA ALA A 190 -4.34 11.62 -1.98
C ALA A 190 -5.79 11.09 -1.93
N ARG A 191 -6.03 9.95 -1.30
CA ARG A 191 -7.37 9.38 -1.08
C ARG A 191 -8.29 10.30 -0.29
N ILE A 192 -7.75 10.96 0.75
CA ILE A 192 -8.53 11.84 1.63
C ILE A 192 -8.59 13.28 1.11
N ALA A 193 -7.47 13.79 0.59
CA ALA A 193 -7.33 15.20 0.22
C ALA A 193 -7.62 15.48 -1.25
N GLY A 194 -7.79 14.45 -2.09
CA GLY A 194 -7.84 14.59 -3.55
C GLY A 194 -6.43 14.72 -4.17
N PRO A 195 -6.32 15.17 -5.42
CA PRO A 195 -5.03 15.40 -6.06
C PRO A 195 -4.28 16.52 -5.34
N ILE A 196 -3.22 16.14 -4.62
CA ILE A 196 -2.36 17.06 -3.87
C ILE A 196 -1.14 17.49 -4.70
N GLU A 197 -0.66 18.70 -4.46
CA GLU A 197 0.50 19.28 -5.15
C GLU A 197 1.63 19.54 -4.15
N LEU A 198 2.86 19.11 -4.45
CA LEU A 198 4.01 19.35 -3.60
C LEU A 198 4.28 20.85 -3.49
N ALA A 199 4.36 21.36 -2.27
CA ALA A 199 4.71 22.76 -1.97
C ALA A 199 6.16 22.88 -1.49
N LYS A 200 6.63 21.97 -0.67
CA LYS A 200 8.00 21.91 -0.16
C LYS A 200 8.33 20.49 0.30
N ALA A 201 9.58 20.06 0.14
CA ALA A 201 10.11 18.85 0.75
C ALA A 201 11.49 19.13 1.36
N VAL A 202 11.81 18.41 2.44
CA VAL A 202 13.09 18.46 3.14
C VAL A 202 13.53 17.03 3.43
N VAL A 203 14.78 16.73 3.14
CA VAL A 203 15.43 15.45 3.47
C VAL A 203 16.59 15.74 4.42
N VAL A 204 16.61 15.10 5.57
CA VAL A 204 17.73 15.13 6.50
C VAL A 204 18.51 13.84 6.33
N ASP A 205 19.77 13.96 5.93
CA ASP A 205 20.62 12.80 5.65
C ASP A 205 20.82 11.95 6.93
N SER A 206 21.10 10.66 6.74
CA SER A 206 21.41 9.75 7.85
C SER A 206 22.76 10.12 8.48
N ARG A 207 22.87 9.95 9.80
CA ARG A 207 24.09 10.21 10.57
C ARG A 207 25.24 9.29 10.25
N ASP A 208 24.95 8.08 9.82
CA ASP A 208 25.92 7.04 9.46
C ASP A 208 26.18 6.91 7.95
N GLY A 209 25.57 7.81 7.15
CA GLY A 209 25.71 7.81 5.70
C GLY A 209 24.92 6.72 4.99
N ALA A 210 23.95 6.10 5.64
CA ALA A 210 23.06 5.11 5.03
C ALA A 210 22.25 5.71 3.87
N ALA A 211 21.83 4.86 2.93
CA ALA A 211 20.98 5.26 1.80
C ALA A 211 19.59 5.80 2.26
N THR A 212 19.08 5.27 3.37
CA THR A 212 17.85 5.76 4.00
C THR A 212 18.17 7.01 4.83
N PRO A 213 17.52 8.15 4.57
CA PRO A 213 17.72 9.37 5.36
C PRO A 213 17.20 9.21 6.80
N SER A 214 17.63 10.05 7.72
CA SER A 214 17.06 10.07 9.08
C SER A 214 15.62 10.58 9.08
N GLN A 215 15.32 11.59 8.21
CA GLN A 215 14.02 12.24 8.14
C GLN A 215 13.66 12.64 6.71
N VAL A 216 12.39 12.51 6.34
CA VAL A 216 11.80 13.13 5.15
C VAL A 216 10.50 13.81 5.53
N ASP A 217 10.43 15.12 5.32
CA ASP A 217 9.23 15.93 5.52
C ASP A 217 8.76 16.52 4.19
N ALA A 218 7.45 16.46 3.92
CA ALA A 218 6.87 17.07 2.75
C ALA A 218 5.55 17.79 3.08
N TRP A 219 5.31 18.91 2.43
CA TRP A 219 4.09 19.70 2.55
C TRP A 219 3.45 19.84 1.18
N PHE A 220 2.14 19.66 1.15
CA PHE A 220 1.35 19.72 -0.06
C PHE A 220 0.19 20.69 0.10
N ARG A 221 -0.35 21.14 -1.02
CA ARG A 221 -1.63 21.85 -1.12
C ARG A 221 -2.72 20.91 -1.59
N SER A 222 -3.86 20.92 -0.91
CA SER A 222 -5.06 20.25 -1.41
C SER A 222 -5.81 21.14 -2.38
N PRO A 223 -6.65 20.59 -3.28
CA PRO A 223 -7.53 21.40 -4.14
C PRO A 223 -8.49 22.28 -3.36
N ALA A 224 -8.87 21.86 -2.14
CA ALA A 224 -9.75 22.61 -1.25
C ALA A 224 -9.03 23.67 -0.41
N GLY A 225 -7.69 23.84 -0.57
CA GLY A 225 -6.89 24.89 0.03
C GLY A 225 -6.40 24.63 1.46
N TYR A 226 -6.70 23.47 2.06
CA TYR A 226 -6.13 23.13 3.37
C TYR A 226 -4.76 22.44 3.24
N PRO A 227 -3.89 22.56 4.27
CA PRO A 227 -2.57 21.95 4.25
C PRO A 227 -2.63 20.43 4.39
N VAL A 228 -1.74 19.76 3.67
CA VAL A 228 -1.48 18.32 3.77
C VAL A 228 0.01 18.13 4.05
N SER A 229 0.37 17.20 4.92
CA SER A 229 1.77 16.93 5.24
C SER A 229 2.08 15.45 5.42
N LEU A 230 3.31 15.11 5.06
CA LEU A 230 3.95 13.81 5.28
C LEU A 230 5.19 14.05 6.15
N SER A 231 5.39 13.22 7.16
CA SER A 231 6.59 13.21 7.99
C SER A 231 7.03 11.77 8.22
N CYS A 232 8.23 11.41 7.76
CA CYS A 232 8.82 10.08 7.89
C CYS A 232 10.14 10.17 8.65
N SER A 233 10.22 9.55 9.82
CA SER A 233 11.44 9.41 10.61
C SER A 233 11.90 7.95 10.59
N PHE A 234 13.12 7.69 10.14
CA PHE A 234 13.65 6.34 9.96
C PHE A 234 14.65 5.91 11.04
N GLU A 235 14.98 6.81 11.97
CA GLU A 235 15.84 6.54 13.13
C GLU A 235 15.04 6.57 14.45
N ALA A 236 13.76 6.21 14.41
CA ALA A 236 12.91 6.15 15.58
C ALA A 236 13.12 4.85 16.38
N THR A 237 12.82 4.90 17.68
CA THR A 237 12.92 3.72 18.58
C THR A 237 11.74 2.76 18.45
N VAL A 238 10.66 3.18 17.75
CA VAL A 238 9.46 2.38 17.52
C VAL A 238 9.03 2.48 16.06
N SER A 239 8.29 1.48 15.58
CA SER A 239 7.68 1.52 14.24
C SER A 239 6.19 1.81 14.40
N GLU A 240 5.77 3.00 13.99
CA GLU A 240 4.39 3.48 14.12
C GLU A 240 4.00 4.33 12.90
N TRP A 241 2.80 4.10 12.37
CA TRP A 241 2.28 4.85 11.23
C TRP A 241 0.88 5.38 11.53
N TYR A 242 0.68 6.67 11.29
CA TYR A 242 -0.59 7.35 11.56
C TYR A 242 -1.04 8.16 10.37
N LEU A 243 -2.37 8.16 10.15
CA LEU A 243 -3.05 9.17 9.31
C LEU A 243 -3.99 9.97 10.21
N ILE A 244 -3.83 11.29 10.20
CA ILE A 244 -4.56 12.21 11.08
C ILE A 244 -5.33 13.20 10.22
N VAL A 245 -6.65 13.25 10.39
CA VAL A 245 -7.55 14.17 9.69
C VAL A 245 -8.14 15.15 10.68
N HIS A 246 -7.80 16.44 10.51
CA HIS A 246 -8.40 17.53 11.28
C HIS A 246 -9.66 18.00 10.58
N GLY A 247 -10.81 17.94 11.26
CA GLY A 247 -12.07 18.50 10.80
C GLY A 247 -12.54 19.64 11.69
N GLU A 248 -13.58 20.34 11.26
CA GLU A 248 -14.23 21.41 12.05
C GLU A 248 -14.87 20.89 13.35
N HIS A 249 -15.35 19.64 13.32
CA HIS A 249 -16.13 19.05 14.41
C HIS A 249 -15.36 18.00 15.20
N GLY A 250 -14.16 17.63 14.76
CA GLY A 250 -13.37 16.61 15.43
C GLY A 250 -12.06 16.27 14.74
N LEU A 251 -11.36 15.33 15.35
CA LEU A 251 -10.09 14.79 14.87
C LEU A 251 -10.26 13.28 14.63
N GLY A 252 -9.96 12.82 13.42
CA GLY A 252 -9.87 11.39 13.09
C GLY A 252 -8.42 10.95 13.11
N ILE A 253 -8.11 9.88 13.83
CA ILE A 253 -6.76 9.28 13.91
C ILE A 253 -6.84 7.82 13.51
N VAL A 254 -6.12 7.44 12.45
CA VAL A 254 -5.92 6.05 12.02
C VAL A 254 -4.54 5.60 12.47
N ASP A 255 -4.49 4.57 13.31
CA ASP A 255 -3.30 3.77 13.60
C ASP A 255 -3.25 2.64 12.58
N ILE A 256 -2.32 2.74 11.61
CA ILE A 256 -2.29 1.85 10.45
C ILE A 256 -1.85 0.44 10.85
N PHE A 257 -0.86 0.29 11.72
CA PHE A 257 -0.35 -1.03 12.10
C PHE A 257 -1.27 -1.82 13.00
N ARG A 258 -2.03 -1.14 13.87
CA ARG A 258 -3.02 -1.80 14.73
C ARG A 258 -4.39 -1.91 14.09
N ASP A 259 -4.58 -1.25 12.92
CA ASP A 259 -5.87 -1.12 12.22
C ASP A 259 -6.96 -0.60 13.16
N ILE A 260 -6.67 0.51 13.84
CA ILE A 260 -7.53 1.17 14.81
C ILE A 260 -7.84 2.59 14.33
N TYR A 261 -9.11 3.00 14.46
CA TYR A 261 -9.57 4.36 14.22
C TYR A 261 -10.10 4.98 15.50
N VAL A 262 -9.62 6.18 15.83
CA VAL A 262 -10.11 6.98 16.96
C VAL A 262 -10.67 8.29 16.45
N HIS A 263 -11.94 8.56 16.80
CA HIS A 263 -12.58 9.86 16.59
C HIS A 263 -12.61 10.63 17.90
N LEU A 264 -11.99 11.80 17.94
CA LEU A 264 -12.06 12.75 19.03
C LEU A 264 -13.00 13.89 18.62
N PRO A 265 -14.16 14.04 19.27
CA PRO A 265 -15.05 15.16 18.97
C PRO A 265 -14.47 16.48 19.47
N ASN A 266 -14.99 17.58 18.97
CA ASN A 266 -14.64 18.91 19.46
C ASN A 266 -14.82 18.99 20.99
N ASP A 267 -13.77 19.42 21.68
CA ASP A 267 -13.73 19.51 23.14
C ASP A 267 -14.15 20.90 23.66
N GLY A 268 -14.63 21.79 22.81
CA GLY A 268 -15.20 23.09 23.11
C GLY A 268 -14.23 24.02 23.80
N ARG A 269 -14.41 24.24 25.11
CA ARG A 269 -13.55 25.12 25.92
C ARG A 269 -12.39 24.42 26.59
N HIS A 270 -12.16 23.16 26.29
CA HIS A 270 -11.12 22.33 26.89
C HIS A 270 -11.17 22.31 28.45
N SER A 271 -12.39 22.25 28.99
CA SER A 271 -12.60 22.12 30.43
C SER A 271 -12.17 20.73 30.92
N THR A 272 -11.90 20.61 32.24
CA THR A 272 -11.51 19.34 32.84
C THR A 272 -12.51 18.20 32.53
N ALA A 273 -13.81 18.48 32.56
CA ALA A 273 -14.84 17.50 32.22
C ALA A 273 -14.76 17.06 30.76
N GLN A 274 -14.46 17.98 29.83
CA GLN A 274 -14.28 17.68 28.41
C GLN A 274 -13.02 16.85 28.17
N VAL A 275 -11.91 17.17 28.82
CA VAL A 275 -10.67 16.38 28.75
C VAL A 275 -10.91 14.96 29.26
N VAL A 276 -11.55 14.77 30.40
CA VAL A 276 -11.89 13.44 30.94
C VAL A 276 -12.78 12.66 29.98
N ARG A 277 -13.81 13.33 29.42
CA ARG A 277 -14.72 12.70 28.44
C ARG A 277 -13.99 12.25 27.18
N THR A 278 -13.16 13.10 26.58
CA THR A 278 -12.41 12.76 25.35
C THR A 278 -11.39 11.66 25.63
N SER A 279 -10.71 11.69 26.79
CA SER A 279 -9.79 10.63 27.21
C SER A 279 -10.51 9.29 27.37
N ALA A 280 -11.64 9.25 28.08
CA ALA A 280 -12.42 8.04 28.24
C ALA A 280 -12.93 7.48 26.90
N LEU A 281 -13.40 8.37 26.02
CA LEU A 281 -13.86 8.00 24.67
C LEU A 281 -12.74 7.43 23.82
N ALA A 282 -11.56 8.06 23.79
CA ALA A 282 -10.39 7.58 23.08
C ALA A 282 -9.96 6.21 23.56
N THR A 283 -9.86 6.03 24.91
CA THR A 283 -9.52 4.77 25.54
C THR A 283 -10.51 3.66 25.15
N TRP A 284 -11.80 3.93 25.24
CA TRP A 284 -12.84 2.97 24.84
C TRP A 284 -12.77 2.58 23.38
N GLN A 285 -12.64 3.55 22.46
CA GLN A 285 -12.50 3.28 21.04
C GLN A 285 -11.25 2.46 20.73
N HIS A 286 -10.12 2.78 21.37
CA HIS A 286 -8.87 2.04 21.21
C HIS A 286 -9.03 0.59 21.69
N TRP A 287 -9.49 0.38 22.93
CA TRP A 287 -9.63 -0.95 23.52
C TRP A 287 -10.64 -1.83 22.77
N SER A 288 -11.82 -1.31 22.45
CA SER A 288 -12.84 -2.10 21.74
C SER A 288 -12.36 -2.59 20.37
N GLN A 289 -11.57 -1.77 19.66
CA GLN A 289 -10.99 -2.15 18.38
C GLN A 289 -9.75 -3.02 18.55
N HIS A 290 -8.98 -2.83 19.63
CA HIS A 290 -7.84 -3.70 19.92
C HIS A 290 -8.28 -5.16 20.15
N PHE A 291 -9.40 -5.40 20.81
CA PHE A 291 -9.94 -6.77 20.95
C PHE A 291 -10.33 -7.40 19.62
N THR A 292 -10.85 -6.62 18.66
CA THR A 292 -11.25 -7.14 17.35
C THR A 292 -10.08 -7.24 16.38
N SER A 293 -9.35 -6.15 16.16
CA SER A 293 -8.19 -6.12 15.23
C SER A 293 -7.00 -6.87 15.81
N GLY A 294 -6.76 -6.80 17.12
CA GLY A 294 -5.70 -7.52 17.81
C GLY A 294 -5.86 -9.04 17.74
N ALA A 295 -7.09 -9.56 17.93
CA ALA A 295 -7.37 -10.99 17.75
C ALA A 295 -7.08 -11.46 16.31
N LEU A 296 -7.45 -10.65 15.30
CA LEU A 296 -7.13 -10.93 13.91
C LEU A 296 -5.62 -10.86 13.64
N HIS A 297 -4.92 -9.95 14.30
CA HIS A 297 -3.46 -9.83 14.18
C HIS A 297 -2.75 -11.06 14.75
N VAL A 298 -3.08 -11.47 15.98
CA VAL A 298 -2.50 -12.65 16.65
C VAL A 298 -2.78 -13.94 15.87
N THR A 299 -3.96 -14.06 15.28
CA THR A 299 -4.33 -15.22 14.45
C THR A 299 -3.82 -15.18 13.01
N GLY A 300 -3.08 -14.12 12.61
CA GLY A 300 -2.60 -13.92 11.25
C GLY A 300 -3.70 -13.63 10.22
N LYS A 301 -4.92 -13.33 10.68
CA LYS A 301 -6.09 -13.07 9.82
C LYS A 301 -6.31 -11.58 9.51
N LEU A 302 -5.48 -10.69 10.04
CA LEU A 302 -5.55 -9.27 9.70
C LEU A 302 -4.94 -9.03 8.32
N LYS A 303 -5.79 -8.80 7.33
CA LYS A 303 -5.41 -8.73 5.91
C LYS A 303 -5.03 -7.32 5.45
N TYR A 304 -5.26 -6.29 6.27
CA TYR A 304 -4.93 -4.87 5.98
C TYR A 304 -5.47 -4.37 4.63
N GLY A 305 -6.63 -4.89 4.20
CA GLY A 305 -7.25 -4.52 2.93
C GLY A 305 -6.72 -5.26 1.69
N ASN A 306 -5.79 -6.23 1.84
CA ASN A 306 -5.31 -7.01 0.69
C ASN A 306 -6.41 -7.85 0.05
N ASP A 307 -7.37 -8.35 0.83
CA ASP A 307 -8.54 -9.06 0.34
C ASP A 307 -9.43 -8.16 -0.52
N GLU A 308 -9.68 -6.93 -0.08
CA GLU A 308 -10.46 -5.96 -0.86
C GLU A 308 -9.74 -5.54 -2.15
N VAL A 309 -8.41 -5.35 -2.11
CA VAL A 309 -7.60 -5.08 -3.31
C VAL A 309 -7.77 -6.20 -4.35
N LEU A 310 -7.66 -7.46 -3.93
CA LEU A 310 -7.82 -8.60 -4.82
C LEU A 310 -9.25 -8.74 -5.34
N SER A 311 -10.26 -8.51 -4.49
CA SER A 311 -11.67 -8.51 -4.92
C SER A 311 -11.94 -7.41 -5.96
N ARG A 312 -11.41 -6.20 -5.77
CA ARG A 312 -11.50 -5.10 -6.73
C ARG A 312 -10.76 -5.40 -8.03
N PHE A 313 -9.61 -6.03 -7.94
CA PHE A 313 -8.89 -6.49 -9.12
C PHE A 313 -9.71 -7.50 -9.92
N ALA A 314 -10.31 -8.49 -9.26
CA ALA A 314 -11.19 -9.47 -9.90
C ALA A 314 -12.41 -8.80 -10.57
N ALA A 315 -13.04 -7.84 -9.89
CA ALA A 315 -14.14 -7.06 -10.44
C ALA A 315 -13.69 -6.26 -11.69
N GLY A 316 -12.51 -5.62 -11.62
CA GLY A 316 -11.91 -4.91 -12.76
C GLY A 316 -11.64 -5.81 -13.95
N VAL A 317 -11.10 -7.00 -13.74
CA VAL A 317 -10.89 -8.01 -14.81
C VAL A 317 -12.22 -8.43 -15.45
N ARG A 318 -13.30 -8.47 -14.67
CA ARG A 318 -14.67 -8.73 -15.14
C ARG A 318 -15.36 -7.52 -15.76
N GLY A 319 -14.69 -6.37 -15.86
CA GLY A 319 -15.17 -5.16 -16.54
C GLY A 319 -15.69 -4.03 -15.62
N ASP A 320 -15.61 -4.16 -14.29
CA ASP A 320 -15.97 -3.08 -13.37
C ASP A 320 -14.80 -2.09 -13.20
N ALA A 321 -14.71 -1.13 -14.12
CA ALA A 321 -13.71 -0.07 -14.06
C ALA A 321 -13.83 0.83 -12.83
N GLN A 322 -15.02 0.94 -12.20
CA GLN A 322 -15.19 1.78 -11.01
C GLN A 322 -14.59 1.13 -9.77
N ALA A 323 -14.73 -0.19 -9.62
CA ALA A 323 -14.08 -0.92 -8.56
C ALA A 323 -12.55 -0.78 -8.64
N LEU A 324 -12.00 -0.74 -9.85
CA LEU A 324 -10.56 -0.67 -10.10
C LEU A 324 -9.95 0.71 -9.80
N ARG A 325 -10.71 1.81 -9.98
CA ARG A 325 -10.17 3.20 -9.89
C ARG A 325 -9.19 3.48 -8.75
N PRO A 326 -9.41 3.05 -7.51
CA PRO A 326 -8.48 3.34 -6.42
C PRO A 326 -7.13 2.63 -6.51
N ILE A 327 -7.01 1.63 -7.39
CA ILE A 327 -5.82 0.76 -7.53
C ILE A 327 -5.36 0.61 -8.99
N ASP A 328 -5.91 1.41 -9.90
CA ASP A 328 -5.56 1.38 -11.33
C ASP A 328 -4.17 1.98 -11.61
N ALA A 329 -3.71 1.83 -12.85
CA ALA A 329 -2.43 2.37 -13.30
C ALA A 329 -2.32 3.90 -13.13
N ALA A 330 -3.43 4.64 -13.29
CA ALA A 330 -3.44 6.10 -13.13
C ALA A 330 -3.21 6.50 -11.66
N SER A 331 -3.87 5.82 -10.72
CA SER A 331 -3.66 6.02 -9.28
C SER A 331 -2.22 5.65 -8.86
N ALA A 332 -1.68 4.57 -9.44
CA ALA A 332 -0.30 4.14 -9.19
C ALA A 332 0.71 5.17 -9.71
N LEU A 333 0.52 5.66 -10.93
CA LEU A 333 1.37 6.69 -11.54
C LEU A 333 1.29 8.03 -10.78
N GLY A 334 0.11 8.42 -10.32
CA GLY A 334 -0.07 9.61 -9.48
C GLY A 334 0.73 9.52 -8.18
N THR A 335 0.70 8.37 -7.52
CA THR A 335 1.48 8.10 -6.30
C THR A 335 2.99 8.13 -6.56
N LEU A 336 3.43 7.48 -7.64
CA LEU A 336 4.84 7.48 -8.07
C LEU A 336 5.31 8.90 -8.42
N THR A 337 4.47 9.70 -9.07
CA THR A 337 4.78 11.09 -9.40
C THR A 337 5.02 11.93 -8.15
N LEU A 338 4.14 11.85 -7.14
CA LEU A 338 4.33 12.55 -5.87
C LEU A 338 5.62 12.11 -5.18
N GLN A 339 5.94 10.83 -5.20
CA GLN A 339 7.16 10.28 -4.61
C GLN A 339 8.41 10.84 -5.29
N HIS A 340 8.46 10.84 -6.63
CA HIS A 340 9.58 11.40 -7.39
C HIS A 340 9.69 12.92 -7.22
N GLN A 341 8.58 13.64 -7.16
CA GLN A 341 8.62 15.08 -6.85
C GLN A 341 9.30 15.37 -5.51
N ILE A 342 9.03 14.57 -4.47
CA ILE A 342 9.71 14.71 -3.18
C ILE A 342 11.21 14.44 -3.34
N ILE A 343 11.60 13.34 -4.00
CA ILE A 343 13.00 12.92 -4.16
C ILE A 343 13.80 13.98 -4.94
N ASP A 344 13.22 14.51 -6.02
CA ASP A 344 13.90 15.39 -6.96
C ASP A 344 13.96 16.85 -6.50
N HIS A 345 13.01 17.30 -5.66
CA HIS A 345 12.88 18.70 -5.25
C HIS A 345 13.12 18.95 -3.75
N ALA A 346 13.47 17.93 -2.99
CA ALA A 346 13.73 18.13 -1.57
C ALA A 346 14.99 18.95 -1.33
N GLU A 347 14.89 19.93 -0.42
CA GLU A 347 16.05 20.57 0.20
C GLU A 347 16.77 19.54 1.09
N ARG A 348 18.08 19.37 0.92
CA ARG A 348 18.87 18.44 1.73
C ARG A 348 19.56 19.16 2.87
N LEU A 349 19.43 18.59 4.05
CA LEU A 349 20.10 19.04 5.27
C LEU A 349 21.03 17.93 5.75
N SER A 350 22.32 18.24 5.85
CA SER A 350 23.29 17.36 6.51
C SER A 350 23.32 17.66 8.01
N LEU A 351 23.32 16.61 8.84
CA LEU A 351 23.43 16.72 10.30
C LEU A 351 24.88 16.81 10.76
#